data_7f539a12de98f8323cea8f7624ed9463
#
_entry.id   7f539a12de98f8323cea8f7624ed9463
#
_cell.length_a   1.000
_cell.length_b   1.000
_cell.length_c   1.000
_cell.angle_alpha   90.00
_cell.angle_beta   90.00
_cell.angle_gamma   90.00
#
_symmetry.space_group_name_H-M   'P 1'
#
loop_
_entity.id
_entity.type
_entity.pdbx_description
1 polymer ?
#
loop_
_entity_poly.entity_id
_entity_poly.type
_entity_poly.pdbx_seq_one_letter_code
_entity_poly.pdbx_strand_id
1 'polypeptide(L)'
;MKIVVLGAKGMLGHTVLHYLKQEGCFAIPFTQRWSPGNASEVMRMLLSIEPDVCINAIGVLPGGGVGLAETLWTNGILPGWISRHLPEACTFIHASSDAVFGAHSTGCRAHDTQTPDTDYGRSKRQGELGLLRDNDVIIRTSIIGLESDSRRSLLSWFLSQSGKVTGFTNQMWNGVTTLEWARFCFELLEGEISPMHGVIQPGTLPPLSKYSLLKLIGKVFQHDVSLIPAIAMENVQRSLIPSHHSSAIETQLCALRDWWRENADGACNFTTPPIE
;
A
#
# COMPACT_ATOMS: atom_id res chain seq x y z
N MET A 1 20.77 4.22 11.96
CA MET A 1 19.39 4.67 11.79
C MET A 1 18.46 3.53 12.19
N LYS A 2 17.57 3.74 13.19
CA LYS A 2 16.55 2.78 13.65
C LYS A 2 15.24 3.04 12.90
N ILE A 3 14.83 2.10 12.08
CA ILE A 3 13.59 2.21 11.28
C ILE A 3 12.53 1.33 11.93
N VAL A 4 11.40 1.90 12.35
CA VAL A 4 10.29 1.13 12.90
C VAL A 4 9.18 1.01 11.86
N VAL A 5 8.74 -0.21 11.55
CA VAL A 5 7.67 -0.49 10.61
C VAL A 5 6.39 -0.85 11.36
N LEU A 6 5.42 0.08 11.37
CA LEU A 6 4.09 -0.13 11.94
C LEU A 6 3.23 -0.96 10.99
N GLY A 7 2.46 -1.91 11.54
CA GLY A 7 1.66 -2.82 10.73
C GLY A 7 2.50 -3.87 9.99
N ALA A 8 3.64 -4.27 10.56
CA ALA A 8 4.64 -5.17 9.97
C ALA A 8 4.11 -6.57 9.57
N LYS A 9 2.92 -6.98 10.05
CA LYS A 9 2.25 -8.23 9.64
C LYS A 9 1.29 -8.06 8.47
N GLY A 10 0.98 -6.82 8.06
CA GLY A 10 0.09 -6.54 6.94
C GLY A 10 0.80 -6.69 5.58
N MET A 11 0.03 -6.72 4.50
CA MET A 11 0.51 -6.85 3.12
C MET A 11 1.69 -5.93 2.80
N LEU A 12 1.55 -4.63 3.06
CA LEU A 12 2.60 -3.65 2.79
C LEU A 12 3.73 -3.73 3.82
N GLY A 13 3.37 -3.70 5.12
CA GLY A 13 4.37 -3.64 6.19
C GLY A 13 5.31 -4.85 6.22
N HIS A 14 4.81 -6.04 5.89
CA HIS A 14 5.64 -7.24 5.74
C HIS A 14 6.69 -7.06 4.64
N THR A 15 6.26 -6.64 3.44
CA THR A 15 7.17 -6.44 2.30
C THR A 15 8.21 -5.35 2.62
N VAL A 16 7.79 -4.22 3.18
CA VAL A 16 8.69 -3.12 3.56
C VAL A 16 9.72 -3.56 4.58
N LEU A 17 9.30 -4.26 5.64
CA LEU A 17 10.19 -4.74 6.68
C LEU A 17 11.28 -5.67 6.14
N HIS A 18 10.88 -6.66 5.33
CA HIS A 18 11.81 -7.65 4.79
C HIS A 18 12.74 -7.04 3.76
N TYR A 19 12.22 -6.19 2.86
CA TYR A 19 13.03 -5.50 1.86
C TYR A 19 14.09 -4.61 2.52
N LEU A 20 13.73 -3.77 3.48
CA LEU A 20 14.68 -2.91 4.18
C LEU A 20 15.77 -3.70 4.92
N LYS A 21 15.43 -4.85 5.49
CA LYS A 21 16.42 -5.74 6.11
C LYS A 21 17.41 -6.33 5.10
N GLN A 22 16.94 -6.69 3.90
CA GLN A 22 17.79 -7.18 2.82
C GLN A 22 18.77 -6.11 2.33
N GLU A 23 18.32 -4.85 2.28
CA GLU A 23 19.17 -3.70 1.96
C GLU A 23 20.10 -3.29 3.14
N GLY A 24 20.18 -4.10 4.19
CA GLY A 24 21.08 -3.88 5.32
C GLY A 24 20.57 -2.86 6.36
N CYS A 25 19.34 -2.39 6.24
CA CYS A 25 18.76 -1.45 7.20
C CYS A 25 18.43 -2.11 8.54
N PHE A 26 18.61 -1.37 9.63
CA PHE A 26 18.15 -1.79 10.96
C PHE A 26 16.65 -1.54 11.13
N ALA A 27 15.83 -2.41 10.49
CA ALA A 27 14.38 -2.33 10.48
C ALA A 27 13.75 -3.22 11.57
N ILE A 28 12.90 -2.62 12.40
CA ILE A 28 12.27 -3.21 13.58
C ILE A 28 10.77 -3.37 13.32
N PRO A 29 10.19 -4.58 13.46
CA PRO A 29 8.75 -4.78 13.32
C PRO A 29 8.00 -4.23 14.54
N PHE A 30 6.92 -3.47 14.30
CA PHE A 30 6.01 -3.04 15.35
C PHE A 30 4.61 -3.57 15.05
N THR A 31 4.15 -4.53 15.86
CA THR A 31 2.93 -5.31 15.58
C THR A 31 1.81 -5.04 16.59
N GLN A 32 1.99 -4.07 17.49
CA GLN A 32 0.96 -3.70 18.45
C GLN A 32 -0.28 -3.13 17.74
N ARG A 33 -1.45 -3.56 18.20
CA ARG A 33 -2.71 -3.03 17.70
C ARG A 33 -3.04 -1.72 18.38
N TRP A 34 -3.47 -0.75 17.60
CA TRP A 34 -3.85 0.57 18.05
C TRP A 34 -5.37 0.68 18.17
N SER A 35 -5.82 1.32 19.25
CA SER A 35 -7.22 1.71 19.45
C SER A 35 -7.28 3.03 20.22
N PRO A 36 -8.40 3.73 20.23
CA PRO A 36 -8.55 4.94 21.04
C PRO A 36 -8.22 4.71 22.52
N GLY A 37 -8.56 3.52 23.05
CA GLY A 37 -8.38 3.20 24.46
C GLY A 37 -6.95 2.86 24.89
N ASN A 38 -6.06 2.45 23.95
CA ASN A 38 -4.68 2.07 24.27
C ASN A 38 -3.61 2.92 23.56
N ALA A 39 -4.02 3.92 22.77
CA ALA A 39 -3.10 4.67 21.92
C ALA A 39 -1.90 5.25 22.68
N SER A 40 -2.13 5.84 23.87
CA SER A 40 -1.08 6.43 24.70
C SER A 40 -0.10 5.38 25.25
N GLU A 41 -0.57 4.18 25.55
CA GLU A 41 0.29 3.07 26.02
C GLU A 41 1.14 2.56 24.87
N VAL A 42 0.52 2.26 23.72
CA VAL A 42 1.21 1.78 22.52
C VAL A 42 2.23 2.82 22.02
N MET A 43 1.93 4.12 22.15
CA MET A 43 2.88 5.18 21.80
C MET A 43 4.10 5.17 22.73
N ARG A 44 3.92 4.99 24.03
CA ARG A 44 5.07 4.87 24.94
C ARG A 44 5.97 3.68 24.59
N MET A 45 5.39 2.54 24.15
CA MET A 45 6.14 1.39 23.66
C MET A 45 6.91 1.75 22.37
N LEU A 46 6.30 2.47 21.45
CA LEU A 46 6.97 2.93 20.23
C LEU A 46 8.14 3.87 20.55
N LEU A 47 7.91 4.86 21.42
CA LEU A 47 8.93 5.83 21.81
C LEU A 47 10.11 5.21 22.56
N SER A 48 9.90 4.11 23.32
CA SER A 48 10.98 3.40 23.99
C SER A 48 11.99 2.73 23.03
N ILE A 49 11.63 2.59 21.76
CA ILE A 49 12.54 2.10 20.72
C ILE A 49 13.47 3.24 20.23
N GLU A 50 13.11 4.50 20.46
CA GLU A 50 13.83 5.68 19.96
C GLU A 50 14.00 5.64 18.43
N PRO A 51 12.91 5.64 17.64
CA PRO A 51 13.00 5.53 16.19
C PRO A 51 13.57 6.81 15.55
N ASP A 52 14.50 6.65 14.61
CA ASP A 52 14.91 7.72 13.70
C ASP A 52 13.90 7.88 12.55
N VAL A 53 13.30 6.76 12.15
CA VAL A 53 12.27 6.71 11.10
C VAL A 53 11.12 5.80 11.55
N CYS A 54 9.89 6.25 11.34
CA CYS A 54 8.67 5.48 11.59
C CYS A 54 7.88 5.35 10.30
N ILE A 55 7.77 4.13 9.75
CA ILE A 55 7.01 3.83 8.53
C ILE A 55 5.63 3.31 8.91
N ASN A 56 4.58 4.04 8.58
CA ASN A 56 3.21 3.66 8.86
C ASN A 56 2.57 2.92 7.67
N ALA A 57 2.62 1.59 7.72
CA ALA A 57 1.93 0.70 6.81
C ALA A 57 0.58 0.19 7.36
N ILE A 58 0.08 0.80 8.46
CA ILE A 58 -1.24 0.47 9.01
C ILE A 58 -2.31 1.07 8.12
N GLY A 59 -3.31 0.26 7.79
CA GLY A 59 -4.50 0.69 7.09
C GLY A 59 -5.57 -0.40 7.11
N VAL A 60 -6.82 0.02 7.05
CA VAL A 60 -7.96 -0.90 6.95
C VAL A 60 -8.80 -0.56 5.74
N LEU A 61 -9.25 -1.60 5.04
CA LEU A 61 -10.24 -1.48 3.98
C LEU A 61 -11.63 -1.71 4.58
N PRO A 62 -12.66 -0.96 4.15
CA PRO A 62 -14.04 -1.20 4.54
C PRO A 62 -14.49 -2.61 4.14
N GLY A 63 -15.34 -3.21 4.94
CA GLY A 63 -15.86 -4.56 4.70
C GLY A 63 -15.17 -5.63 5.57
N GLY A 64 -15.67 -6.87 5.51
CA GLY A 64 -15.12 -7.98 6.29
C GLY A 64 -15.19 -7.78 7.81
N GLY A 65 -16.20 -7.03 8.31
CA GLY A 65 -16.38 -6.73 9.73
C GLY A 65 -15.75 -5.42 10.20
N VAL A 66 -15.02 -4.70 9.35
CA VAL A 66 -14.45 -3.37 9.68
C VAL A 66 -15.54 -2.31 9.52
N GLY A 67 -15.93 -1.67 10.62
CA GLY A 67 -16.92 -0.59 10.64
C GLY A 67 -16.34 0.77 10.29
N LEU A 68 -17.24 1.75 10.03
CA LEU A 68 -16.86 3.12 9.69
C LEU A 68 -16.02 3.77 10.79
N ALA A 69 -16.37 3.57 12.07
CA ALA A 69 -15.64 4.14 13.20
C ALA A 69 -14.17 3.65 13.25
N GLU A 70 -13.95 2.35 13.03
CA GLU A 70 -12.60 1.78 12.97
C GLU A 70 -11.85 2.30 11.74
N THR A 71 -12.52 2.42 10.60
CA THR A 71 -11.93 2.99 9.37
C THR A 71 -11.48 4.44 9.59
N LEU A 72 -12.33 5.28 10.17
CA LEU A 72 -12.02 6.67 10.47
C LEU A 72 -10.90 6.80 11.50
N TRP A 73 -10.92 5.99 12.55
CA TRP A 73 -9.85 5.98 13.54
C TRP A 73 -8.51 5.58 12.91
N THR A 74 -8.47 4.41 12.28
CA THR A 74 -7.22 3.80 11.81
C THR A 74 -6.60 4.56 10.64
N ASN A 75 -7.42 4.93 9.65
CA ASN A 75 -6.90 5.59 8.44
C ASN A 75 -6.87 7.12 8.58
N GLY A 76 -7.77 7.71 9.38
CA GLY A 76 -7.97 9.15 9.41
C GLY A 76 -7.37 9.85 10.62
N ILE A 77 -7.50 9.28 11.82
CA ILE A 77 -7.05 9.94 13.05
C ILE A 77 -5.66 9.48 13.48
N LEU A 78 -5.44 8.17 13.46
CA LEU A 78 -4.22 7.55 13.97
C LEU A 78 -2.93 8.07 13.30
N PRO A 79 -2.84 8.28 11.97
CA PRO A 79 -1.62 8.77 11.35
C PRO A 79 -1.16 10.11 11.92
N GLY A 80 -2.06 11.10 11.93
CA GLY A 80 -1.75 12.42 12.50
C GLY A 80 -1.56 12.39 14.02
N TRP A 81 -2.20 11.46 14.72
CA TRP A 81 -1.99 11.28 16.15
C TRP A 81 -0.57 10.74 16.42
N ILE A 82 -0.10 9.72 15.69
CA ILE A 82 1.26 9.19 15.81
C ILE A 82 2.27 10.28 15.46
N SER A 83 2.14 10.92 14.30
CA SER A 83 3.06 11.96 13.85
C SER A 83 3.31 13.02 14.93
N ARG A 84 2.25 13.57 15.52
CA ARG A 84 2.36 14.62 16.56
C ARG A 84 3.04 14.18 17.85
N HIS A 85 3.11 12.88 18.14
CA HIS A 85 3.74 12.35 19.34
C HIS A 85 5.15 11.81 19.12
N LEU A 86 5.60 11.68 17.87
CA LEU A 86 6.98 11.31 17.54
C LEU A 86 7.94 12.49 17.85
N PRO A 87 9.22 12.20 18.18
CA PRO A 87 10.24 13.22 18.29
C PRO A 87 10.34 14.07 17.01
N GLU A 88 10.65 15.33 17.13
CA GLU A 88 10.74 16.25 15.98
C GLU A 88 11.75 15.77 14.93
N ALA A 89 12.86 15.20 15.36
CA ALA A 89 13.88 14.63 14.47
C ALA A 89 13.47 13.32 13.78
N CYS A 90 12.42 12.64 14.26
CA CYS A 90 11.97 11.37 13.67
C CYS A 90 11.20 11.61 12.38
N THR A 91 11.64 11.02 11.28
CA THR A 91 10.90 11.04 10.01
C THR A 91 9.70 10.10 10.07
N PHE A 92 8.53 10.56 9.66
CA PHE A 92 7.32 9.74 9.59
C PHE A 92 6.87 9.55 8.14
N ILE A 93 6.91 8.31 7.66
CA ILE A 93 6.51 7.95 6.29
C ILE A 93 5.15 7.26 6.34
N HIS A 94 4.13 7.83 5.70
CA HIS A 94 2.76 7.33 5.73
C HIS A 94 2.30 6.79 4.38
N ALA A 95 1.83 5.54 4.36
CA ALA A 95 1.20 4.95 3.20
C ALA A 95 -0.22 5.52 3.03
N SER A 96 -0.42 6.35 2.01
CA SER A 96 -1.72 6.86 1.59
C SER A 96 -2.26 6.12 0.36
N SER A 97 -3.28 6.66 -0.29
CA SER A 97 -3.99 6.02 -1.40
C SER A 97 -4.38 7.02 -2.48
N ASP A 98 -4.45 6.57 -3.73
CA ASP A 98 -5.09 7.30 -4.83
C ASP A 98 -6.57 7.59 -4.58
N ALA A 99 -7.22 6.84 -3.66
CA ALA A 99 -8.63 7.01 -3.30
C ALA A 99 -8.94 8.36 -2.60
N VAL A 100 -7.92 9.15 -2.27
CA VAL A 100 -8.12 10.55 -1.83
C VAL A 100 -8.68 11.42 -2.97
N PHE A 101 -8.59 10.97 -4.21
CA PHE A 101 -9.27 11.55 -5.38
C PHE A 101 -10.53 10.74 -5.72
N GLY A 102 -11.51 11.39 -6.33
CA GLY A 102 -12.77 10.76 -6.73
C GLY A 102 -12.62 9.77 -7.89
N ALA A 103 -13.60 8.90 -8.08
CA ALA A 103 -13.60 7.84 -9.08
C ALA A 103 -13.40 8.34 -10.52
N HIS A 104 -13.83 9.57 -10.81
CA HIS A 104 -13.73 10.17 -12.16
C HIS A 104 -12.54 11.11 -12.33
N SER A 105 -11.68 11.24 -11.34
CA SER A 105 -10.50 12.10 -11.38
C SER A 105 -9.38 11.46 -12.17
N THR A 106 -9.01 12.02 -13.30
CA THR A 106 -7.95 11.49 -14.18
C THR A 106 -6.70 12.36 -14.14
N GLY A 107 -5.54 11.73 -14.15
CA GLY A 107 -4.27 12.45 -14.23
C GLY A 107 -4.01 13.37 -13.04
N CYS A 108 -4.37 12.94 -11.82
CA CYS A 108 -4.21 13.74 -10.61
C CYS A 108 -2.74 13.91 -10.23
N ARG A 109 -2.32 15.14 -9.97
CA ARG A 109 -1.01 15.48 -9.44
C ARG A 109 -1.00 15.51 -7.91
N ALA A 110 0.17 15.48 -7.32
CA ALA A 110 0.34 15.47 -5.86
C ALA A 110 -0.31 16.67 -5.15
N HIS A 111 -0.35 17.83 -5.81
CA HIS A 111 -0.90 19.08 -5.28
C HIS A 111 -2.35 19.38 -5.71
N ASP A 112 -2.97 18.50 -6.51
CA ASP A 112 -4.36 18.71 -6.92
C ASP A 112 -5.33 18.55 -5.73
N THR A 113 -6.46 19.23 -5.82
CA THR A 113 -7.50 19.18 -4.78
C THR A 113 -8.05 17.76 -4.63
N GLN A 114 -7.98 17.23 -3.43
CA GLN A 114 -8.50 15.92 -3.09
C GLN A 114 -10.03 15.95 -2.96
N THR A 115 -10.71 15.11 -3.71
CA THR A 115 -12.19 15.04 -3.79
C THR A 115 -12.69 13.61 -3.61
N PRO A 116 -12.41 12.95 -2.45
CA PRO A 116 -12.80 11.57 -2.24
C PRO A 116 -14.32 11.41 -2.21
N ASP A 117 -14.80 10.39 -2.90
CA ASP A 117 -16.22 10.04 -3.03
C ASP A 117 -16.63 8.81 -2.17
N THR A 118 -15.66 8.08 -1.62
CA THR A 118 -15.89 6.93 -0.74
C THR A 118 -15.48 7.22 0.70
N ASP A 119 -16.03 6.48 1.68
CA ASP A 119 -15.64 6.61 3.09
C ASP A 119 -14.19 6.22 3.32
N TYR A 120 -13.68 5.22 2.58
CA TYR A 120 -12.26 4.89 2.57
C TYR A 120 -11.41 6.05 2.09
N GLY A 121 -11.74 6.63 0.94
CA GLY A 121 -11.02 7.80 0.41
C GLY A 121 -11.05 9.00 1.37
N ARG A 122 -12.22 9.28 1.97
CA ARG A 122 -12.37 10.34 2.98
C ARG A 122 -11.50 10.08 4.20
N SER A 123 -11.45 8.83 4.69
CA SER A 123 -10.59 8.47 5.82
C SER A 123 -9.10 8.62 5.50
N LYS A 124 -8.66 8.20 4.32
CA LYS A 124 -7.27 8.37 3.89
C LYS A 124 -6.89 9.84 3.73
N ARG A 125 -7.76 10.65 3.11
CA ARG A 125 -7.57 12.10 3.03
C ARG A 125 -7.45 12.74 4.42
N GLN A 126 -8.30 12.35 5.37
CA GLN A 126 -8.22 12.87 6.74
C GLN A 126 -6.89 12.51 7.41
N GLY A 127 -6.35 11.32 7.13
CA GLY A 127 -5.02 10.89 7.58
C GLY A 127 -3.92 11.80 7.05
N GLU A 128 -3.94 12.12 5.75
CA GLU A 128 -2.98 13.05 5.15
C GLU A 128 -3.06 14.46 5.76
N LEU A 129 -4.28 14.99 5.96
CA LEU A 129 -4.50 16.31 6.57
C LEU A 129 -4.00 16.40 8.03
N GLY A 130 -3.83 15.28 8.69
CA GLY A 130 -3.29 15.22 10.04
C GLY A 130 -1.76 15.29 10.12
N LEU A 131 -1.06 15.19 9.00
CA LEU A 131 0.40 15.21 8.89
C LEU A 131 0.87 16.65 8.63
N LEU A 132 1.45 17.27 9.65
CA LEU A 132 1.72 18.71 9.67
C LEU A 132 3.20 19.03 9.96
N ARG A 133 4.05 18.02 10.23
CA ARG A 133 5.46 18.22 10.54
C ARG A 133 6.28 18.27 9.25
N ASP A 134 7.37 19.00 9.25
CA ASP A 134 8.27 19.09 8.09
C ASP A 134 8.90 17.72 7.73
N ASN A 135 9.02 16.82 8.72
CA ASN A 135 9.55 15.47 8.54
C ASN A 135 8.47 14.42 8.25
N ASP A 136 7.23 14.83 7.99
CA ASP A 136 6.17 13.93 7.57
C ASP A 136 6.22 13.74 6.05
N VAL A 137 6.25 12.49 5.60
CA VAL A 137 6.25 12.12 4.18
C VAL A 137 5.06 11.21 3.88
N ILE A 138 4.33 11.55 2.84
CA ILE A 138 3.18 10.78 2.34
C ILE A 138 3.60 10.06 1.06
N ILE A 139 3.45 8.74 1.02
CA ILE A 139 3.54 7.98 -0.23
C ILE A 139 2.12 7.63 -0.68
N ARG A 140 1.64 8.35 -1.69
CA ARG A 140 0.25 8.27 -2.19
C ARG A 140 0.20 7.46 -3.46
N THR A 141 -0.37 6.27 -3.41
CA THR A 141 -0.56 5.40 -4.57
C THR A 141 -1.57 4.30 -4.29
N SER A 142 -2.05 3.63 -5.32
CA SER A 142 -2.71 2.33 -5.19
C SER A 142 -1.66 1.22 -5.13
N ILE A 143 -1.88 0.21 -4.29
CA ILE A 143 -0.89 -0.82 -4.02
C ILE A 143 -1.48 -2.20 -4.26
N ILE A 144 -0.73 -3.07 -4.93
CA ILE A 144 -1.02 -4.50 -5.02
C ILE A 144 0.14 -5.32 -4.44
N GLY A 145 -0.19 -6.39 -3.74
CA GLY A 145 0.83 -7.25 -3.11
C GLY A 145 0.25 -8.59 -2.68
N LEU A 146 1.15 -9.46 -2.26
CA LEU A 146 0.82 -10.76 -1.69
C LEU A 146 0.59 -10.62 -0.17
N GLU A 147 -0.26 -11.48 0.36
CA GLU A 147 -0.56 -11.58 1.79
C GLU A 147 -0.27 -12.99 2.27
N SER A 148 0.35 -13.13 3.44
CA SER A 148 0.62 -14.44 4.03
C SER A 148 -0.64 -15.11 4.59
N ASP A 149 -1.49 -14.34 5.25
CA ASP A 149 -2.58 -14.88 6.09
C ASP A 149 -3.99 -14.51 5.60
N SER A 150 -4.11 -13.73 4.56
CA SER A 150 -5.42 -13.31 4.05
C SER A 150 -5.46 -13.28 2.52
N ARG A 151 -6.66 -13.15 1.97
CA ARG A 151 -6.90 -13.07 0.52
C ARG A 151 -7.72 -11.82 0.18
N ARG A 152 -7.44 -10.72 0.89
CA ARG A 152 -8.19 -9.47 0.74
C ARG A 152 -7.60 -8.56 -0.34
N SER A 153 -6.28 -8.64 -0.58
CA SER A 153 -5.65 -7.89 -1.67
C SER A 153 -6.10 -8.42 -3.02
N LEU A 154 -6.13 -7.54 -4.04
CA LEU A 154 -6.52 -7.92 -5.40
C LEU A 154 -5.65 -9.08 -5.92
N LEU A 155 -4.36 -9.04 -5.65
CA LEU A 155 -3.41 -10.05 -6.12
C LEU A 155 -3.66 -11.40 -5.43
N SER A 156 -3.70 -11.44 -4.09
CA SER A 156 -3.93 -12.67 -3.34
C SER A 156 -5.32 -13.25 -3.58
N TRP A 157 -6.34 -12.38 -3.72
CA TRP A 157 -7.69 -12.79 -4.11
C TRP A 157 -7.68 -13.46 -5.48
N PHE A 158 -7.09 -12.81 -6.50
CA PHE A 158 -7.09 -13.33 -7.85
C PHE A 158 -6.38 -14.69 -7.95
N LEU A 159 -5.22 -14.83 -7.32
CA LEU A 159 -4.47 -16.09 -7.29
C LEU A 159 -5.18 -17.22 -6.52
N SER A 160 -6.20 -16.90 -5.74
CA SER A 160 -7.02 -17.90 -5.05
C SER A 160 -8.27 -18.33 -5.85
N GLN A 161 -8.53 -17.69 -6.98
CA GLN A 161 -9.70 -18.02 -7.80
C GLN A 161 -9.41 -19.22 -8.72
N SER A 162 -10.48 -19.87 -9.15
CA SER A 162 -10.44 -20.95 -10.15
C SER A 162 -11.62 -20.81 -11.12
N GLY A 163 -11.50 -21.44 -12.28
CA GLY A 163 -12.55 -21.42 -13.29
C GLY A 163 -12.73 -20.06 -13.96
N LYS A 164 -13.93 -19.46 -13.87
CA LYS A 164 -14.25 -18.19 -14.52
C LYS A 164 -14.12 -17.01 -13.55
N VAL A 165 -13.37 -16.00 -13.94
CA VAL A 165 -13.17 -14.75 -13.16
C VAL A 165 -13.55 -13.55 -14.01
N THR A 166 -14.32 -12.63 -13.44
CA THR A 166 -14.69 -11.38 -14.13
C THR A 166 -13.65 -10.29 -13.90
N GLY A 167 -13.19 -9.68 -14.99
CA GLY A 167 -12.31 -8.51 -14.96
C GLY A 167 -13.00 -7.27 -15.55
N PHE A 168 -12.97 -6.14 -14.85
CA PHE A 168 -13.64 -4.92 -15.29
C PHE A 168 -12.79 -4.10 -16.25
N THR A 169 -13.36 -3.73 -17.41
CA THR A 169 -12.69 -2.97 -18.46
C THR A 169 -12.80 -1.45 -18.27
N ASN A 170 -13.76 -1.00 -17.46
CA ASN A 170 -14.03 0.41 -17.16
C ASN A 170 -13.59 0.84 -15.76
N GLN A 171 -12.75 0.05 -15.08
CA GLN A 171 -12.11 0.42 -13.82
C GLN A 171 -10.62 0.50 -14.03
N MET A 172 -10.09 1.73 -14.08
CA MET A 172 -8.68 2.00 -14.33
C MET A 172 -7.85 1.92 -13.05
N TRP A 173 -6.58 1.61 -13.21
CA TRP A 173 -5.60 1.48 -12.15
C TRP A 173 -4.20 1.84 -12.69
N ASN A 174 -3.39 2.55 -11.90
CA ASN A 174 -2.00 2.84 -12.22
C ASN A 174 -1.09 2.93 -10.98
N GLY A 175 -1.33 2.07 -10.02
CA GLY A 175 -0.53 1.97 -8.80
C GLY A 175 0.80 1.23 -8.99
N VAL A 176 1.34 0.72 -7.88
CA VAL A 176 2.61 -0.01 -7.83
C VAL A 176 2.45 -1.31 -7.03
N THR A 177 3.45 -2.21 -7.09
CA THR A 177 3.52 -3.36 -6.18
C THR A 177 4.02 -2.95 -4.79
N THR A 178 3.77 -3.80 -3.78
CA THR A 178 4.32 -3.59 -2.42
C THR A 178 5.85 -3.55 -2.42
N LEU A 179 6.51 -4.32 -3.29
CA LEU A 179 7.96 -4.32 -3.41
C LEU A 179 8.49 -3.01 -4.00
N GLU A 180 7.83 -2.48 -5.03
CA GLU A 180 8.19 -1.17 -5.60
C GLU A 180 7.97 -0.05 -4.60
N TRP A 181 6.89 -0.13 -3.80
CA TRP A 181 6.66 0.82 -2.71
C TRP A 181 7.77 0.78 -1.65
N ALA A 182 8.25 -0.43 -1.30
CA ALA A 182 9.37 -0.59 -0.38
C ALA A 182 10.68 0.01 -0.93
N ARG A 183 10.91 -0.11 -2.24
CA ARG A 183 12.06 0.53 -2.93
C ARG A 183 11.99 2.04 -2.81
N PHE A 184 10.83 2.67 -3.05
CA PHE A 184 10.66 4.11 -2.84
C PHE A 184 10.94 4.54 -1.41
N CYS A 185 10.58 3.72 -0.41
CA CYS A 185 10.99 4.00 0.96
C CYS A 185 12.50 3.99 1.14
N PHE A 186 13.18 3.01 0.57
CA PHE A 186 14.63 2.88 0.66
C PHE A 186 15.34 4.05 -0.06
N GLU A 187 14.95 4.35 -1.29
CA GLU A 187 15.47 5.49 -2.07
C GLU A 187 15.29 6.84 -1.33
N LEU A 188 14.14 7.00 -0.63
CA LEU A 188 13.89 8.17 0.21
C LEU A 188 14.86 8.22 1.40
N LEU A 189 15.13 7.08 2.04
CA LEU A 189 16.03 6.99 3.19
C LEU A 189 17.49 7.20 2.81
N GLU A 190 17.89 6.80 1.61
CA GLU A 190 19.23 7.06 1.05
C GLU A 190 19.38 8.47 0.47
N GLY A 191 18.29 9.25 0.42
CA GLY A 191 18.29 10.61 -0.12
C GLY A 191 18.35 10.68 -1.65
N GLU A 192 18.08 9.57 -2.33
CA GLU A 192 18.05 9.50 -3.80
C GLU A 192 16.81 10.17 -4.39
N ILE A 193 15.72 10.20 -3.63
CA ILE A 193 14.50 10.93 -3.98
C ILE A 193 14.07 11.87 -2.86
N SER A 194 13.38 12.94 -3.23
CA SER A 194 12.84 13.92 -2.28
C SER A 194 11.35 14.12 -2.50
N PRO A 195 10.56 14.22 -1.42
CA PRO A 195 9.13 14.46 -1.54
C PRO A 195 8.87 15.90 -2.04
N MET A 196 7.94 16.04 -2.97
CA MET A 196 7.43 17.33 -3.40
C MET A 196 6.33 17.78 -2.43
N HIS A 197 6.58 18.85 -1.67
CA HIS A 197 5.64 19.31 -0.62
C HIS A 197 5.20 18.18 0.34
N GLY A 198 6.14 17.34 0.78
CA GLY A 198 5.87 16.22 1.68
C GLY A 198 5.20 15.01 1.03
N VAL A 199 4.93 15.02 -0.28
CA VAL A 199 4.23 13.93 -0.97
C VAL A 199 5.10 13.31 -2.06
N ILE A 200 5.20 11.98 -2.03
CA ILE A 200 5.68 11.13 -3.14
C ILE A 200 4.47 10.42 -3.72
N GLN A 201 4.30 10.51 -5.03
CA GLN A 201 3.16 9.92 -5.74
C GLN A 201 3.67 8.98 -6.85
N PRO A 202 4.07 7.74 -6.50
CA PRO A 202 4.51 6.77 -7.49
C PRO A 202 3.32 6.18 -8.25
N GLY A 203 3.58 5.70 -9.47
CA GLY A 203 2.58 5.05 -10.29
C GLY A 203 3.15 4.54 -11.61
N THR A 204 2.41 3.69 -12.27
CA THR A 204 2.76 3.14 -13.59
C THR A 204 2.04 3.87 -14.71
N LEU A 205 2.66 3.96 -15.88
CA LEU A 205 2.07 4.54 -17.09
C LEU A 205 2.24 3.58 -18.28
N PRO A 206 1.23 3.49 -19.16
CA PRO A 206 -0.11 4.08 -19.03
C PRO A 206 -0.97 3.37 -17.96
N PRO A 207 -2.06 4.00 -17.47
CA PRO A 207 -3.04 3.33 -16.64
C PRO A 207 -3.63 2.11 -17.34
N LEU A 208 -3.89 1.03 -16.59
CA LEU A 208 -4.48 -0.21 -17.09
C LEU A 208 -5.88 -0.41 -16.53
N SER A 209 -6.77 -1.06 -17.31
CA SER A 209 -8.02 -1.54 -16.75
C SER A 209 -7.73 -2.70 -15.75
N LYS A 210 -8.61 -2.91 -14.79
CA LYS A 210 -8.51 -4.08 -13.89
C LYS A 210 -8.50 -5.39 -14.67
N TYR A 211 -9.26 -5.48 -15.77
CA TYR A 211 -9.19 -6.64 -16.68
C TYR A 211 -7.77 -6.87 -17.21
N SER A 212 -7.14 -5.81 -17.74
CA SER A 212 -5.77 -5.91 -18.29
C SER A 212 -4.75 -6.24 -17.20
N LEU A 213 -4.93 -5.66 -16.00
CA LEU A 213 -4.07 -5.96 -14.83
C LEU A 213 -4.18 -7.42 -14.41
N LEU A 214 -5.42 -7.97 -14.29
CA LEU A 214 -5.62 -9.37 -13.94
C LEU A 214 -5.04 -10.32 -15.00
N LYS A 215 -5.19 -9.98 -16.30
CA LYS A 215 -4.57 -10.75 -17.40
C LYS A 215 -3.05 -10.79 -17.27
N LEU A 216 -2.44 -9.67 -16.91
CA LEU A 216 -1.00 -9.58 -16.69
C LEU A 216 -0.55 -10.38 -15.48
N ILE A 217 -1.29 -10.30 -14.37
CA ILE A 217 -1.04 -11.12 -13.17
C ILE A 217 -1.12 -12.60 -13.52
N GLY A 218 -2.17 -13.05 -14.23
CA GLY A 218 -2.31 -14.44 -14.67
C GLY A 218 -1.09 -14.92 -15.47
N LYS A 219 -0.63 -14.10 -16.42
CA LYS A 219 0.59 -14.39 -17.21
C LYS A 219 1.83 -14.52 -16.33
N VAL A 220 2.10 -13.55 -15.46
CA VAL A 220 3.33 -13.50 -14.64
C VAL A 220 3.36 -14.63 -13.61
N PHE A 221 2.25 -14.90 -12.94
CA PHE A 221 2.16 -15.93 -11.89
C PHE A 221 1.80 -17.31 -12.44
N GLN A 222 1.63 -17.47 -13.76
CA GLN A 222 1.23 -18.73 -14.40
C GLN A 222 -0.07 -19.28 -13.82
N HIS A 223 -1.04 -18.37 -13.56
CA HIS A 223 -2.31 -18.71 -12.96
C HIS A 223 -3.38 -18.84 -14.05
N ASP A 224 -3.80 -20.09 -14.31
CA ASP A 224 -4.73 -20.41 -15.39
C ASP A 224 -6.19 -20.32 -14.92
N VAL A 225 -6.81 -19.18 -15.26
CA VAL A 225 -8.24 -18.93 -15.05
C VAL A 225 -8.86 -18.33 -16.32
N SER A 226 -10.13 -18.67 -16.58
CA SER A 226 -10.88 -18.07 -17.69
C SER A 226 -11.32 -16.65 -17.33
N LEU A 227 -10.54 -15.64 -17.76
CA LEU A 227 -10.83 -14.23 -17.45
C LEU A 227 -11.85 -13.65 -18.45
N ILE A 228 -13.01 -13.23 -17.91
CA ILE A 228 -14.13 -12.69 -18.66
C ILE A 228 -14.16 -11.17 -18.56
N PRO A 229 -14.07 -10.42 -19.69
CA PRO A 229 -14.21 -8.96 -19.64
C PRO A 229 -15.65 -8.56 -19.34
N ALA A 230 -15.84 -7.56 -18.49
CA ALA A 230 -17.13 -6.99 -18.14
C ALA A 230 -17.03 -5.48 -17.91
N ILE A 231 -18.19 -4.82 -17.95
CA ILE A 231 -18.33 -3.41 -17.57
C ILE A 231 -18.95 -3.38 -16.17
N ALA A 232 -18.28 -2.78 -15.21
CA ALA A 232 -18.81 -2.56 -13.88
C ALA A 232 -19.88 -1.46 -13.91
N MET A 233 -20.85 -1.52 -12.98
CA MET A 233 -21.85 -0.44 -12.81
C MET A 233 -21.17 0.89 -12.47
N GLU A 234 -20.16 0.86 -11.62
CA GLU A 234 -19.35 2.02 -11.29
C GLU A 234 -18.19 2.15 -12.28
N ASN A 235 -18.11 3.29 -12.96
CA ASN A 235 -17.00 3.64 -13.83
C ASN A 235 -15.91 4.33 -13.02
N VAL A 236 -14.72 3.72 -12.91
CA VAL A 236 -13.58 4.29 -12.17
C VAL A 236 -12.50 4.64 -13.19
N GLN A 237 -12.28 5.93 -13.38
CA GLN A 237 -11.24 6.47 -14.28
C GLN A 237 -10.06 7.08 -13.48
N ARG A 238 -10.09 6.97 -12.17
CA ARG A 238 -9.07 7.54 -11.29
C ARG A 238 -7.68 7.06 -11.67
N SER A 239 -6.79 8.04 -11.90
CA SER A 239 -5.39 7.79 -12.20
C SER A 239 -4.53 8.93 -11.68
N LEU A 240 -3.29 8.61 -11.36
CA LEU A 240 -2.28 9.56 -10.88
C LEU A 240 -1.34 9.96 -12.02
N ILE A 241 -0.85 11.20 -12.00
CA ILE A 241 0.39 11.56 -12.68
C ILE A 241 1.52 11.29 -11.71
N PRO A 242 2.38 10.29 -11.96
CA PRO A 242 3.45 9.96 -11.07
C PRO A 242 4.43 11.12 -10.90
N SER A 243 4.80 11.44 -9.66
CA SER A 243 5.89 12.38 -9.36
C SER A 243 7.27 11.72 -9.50
N HIS A 244 7.30 10.40 -9.45
CA HIS A 244 8.49 9.57 -9.60
C HIS A 244 8.17 8.40 -10.53
N HIS A 245 9.11 8.08 -11.43
CA HIS A 245 8.94 6.99 -12.37
C HIS A 245 9.09 5.63 -11.67
N SER A 246 8.12 4.77 -11.91
CA SER A 246 8.18 3.36 -11.56
C SER A 246 8.47 2.53 -12.81
N SER A 247 9.09 1.38 -12.65
CA SER A 247 9.23 0.41 -13.73
C SER A 247 7.84 -0.04 -14.25
N ALA A 248 7.78 -0.61 -15.46
CA ALA A 248 6.55 -1.15 -16.00
C ALA A 248 5.94 -2.17 -15.03
N ILE A 249 4.61 -2.20 -14.91
CA ILE A 249 3.93 -3.07 -13.94
C ILE A 249 4.25 -4.56 -14.15
N GLU A 250 4.50 -5.01 -15.37
CA GLU A 250 4.93 -6.39 -15.65
C GLU A 250 6.28 -6.68 -14.98
N THR A 251 7.23 -5.76 -15.09
CA THR A 251 8.54 -5.86 -14.43
C THR A 251 8.39 -5.90 -12.92
N GLN A 252 7.55 -5.03 -12.35
CA GLN A 252 7.28 -5.01 -10.91
C GLN A 252 6.63 -6.31 -10.42
N LEU A 253 5.70 -6.89 -11.19
CA LEU A 253 5.04 -8.17 -10.86
C LEU A 253 6.02 -9.33 -10.91
N CYS A 254 6.92 -9.38 -11.93
CA CYS A 254 7.98 -10.36 -11.99
C CYS A 254 8.90 -10.25 -10.78
N ALA A 255 9.37 -9.04 -10.47
CA ALA A 255 10.25 -8.79 -9.32
C ALA A 255 9.56 -9.18 -8.00
N LEU A 256 8.27 -8.83 -7.82
CA LEU A 256 7.51 -9.20 -6.62
C LEU A 256 7.36 -10.73 -6.50
N ARG A 257 7.04 -11.43 -7.59
CA ARG A 257 6.91 -12.89 -7.61
C ARG A 257 8.22 -13.56 -7.21
N ASP A 258 9.34 -13.13 -7.81
CA ASP A 258 10.64 -13.75 -7.59
C ASP A 258 11.15 -13.44 -6.19
N TRP A 259 11.03 -12.17 -5.74
CA TRP A 259 11.34 -11.77 -4.39
C TRP A 259 10.53 -12.55 -3.33
N TRP A 260 9.24 -12.75 -3.57
CA TRP A 260 8.39 -13.50 -2.65
C TRP A 260 8.79 -14.97 -2.55
N ARG A 261 9.16 -15.60 -3.68
CA ARG A 261 9.64 -16.99 -3.70
C ARG A 261 10.94 -17.18 -2.91
N GLU A 262 11.81 -16.20 -2.95
CA GLU A 262 13.08 -16.22 -2.23
C GLU A 262 12.93 -15.95 -0.72
N ASN A 263 11.90 -15.20 -0.32
CA ASN A 263 11.75 -14.66 1.04
C ASN A 263 10.55 -15.22 1.81
N ALA A 264 9.68 -15.98 1.17
CA ALA A 264 8.61 -16.69 1.87
C ALA A 264 9.22 -17.90 2.58
N ASP A 265 9.54 -17.76 3.86
CA ASP A 265 9.92 -18.87 4.74
C ASP A 265 8.83 -19.96 4.69
N GLY A 266 8.86 -20.88 3.72
CA GLY A 266 8.04 -22.08 3.60
C GLY A 266 6.52 -21.97 3.75
N ALA A 267 5.98 -20.80 4.09
CA ALA A 267 4.60 -20.60 4.50
C ALA A 267 3.62 -20.20 3.38
N CYS A 268 4.13 -19.88 2.19
CA CYS A 268 3.28 -19.62 1.02
C CYS A 268 3.61 -20.57 -0.13
N ASN A 269 3.20 -21.81 0.02
CA ASN A 269 2.94 -22.66 -1.13
C ASN A 269 1.73 -22.08 -1.88
N PHE A 270 1.96 -21.14 -2.81
CA PHE A 270 1.11 -21.03 -3.98
C PHE A 270 1.41 -22.24 -4.86
N THR A 271 1.17 -23.44 -4.32
CA THR A 271 1.03 -24.62 -5.15
C THR A 271 -0.22 -24.36 -5.97
N THR A 272 -0.06 -24.21 -7.28
CA THR A 272 -1.09 -24.64 -8.22
C THR A 272 -1.73 -25.89 -7.63
N PRO A 273 -3.07 -25.94 -7.51
CA PRO A 273 -3.71 -27.18 -7.11
C PRO A 273 -3.17 -28.29 -8.01
N PRO A 274 -2.94 -29.51 -7.49
CA PRO A 274 -2.52 -30.62 -8.32
C PRO A 274 -3.51 -30.74 -9.46
N ILE A 275 -2.99 -30.81 -10.67
CA ILE A 275 -3.75 -31.15 -11.87
C ILE A 275 -4.22 -32.60 -11.63
N GLU A 276 -5.50 -32.80 -11.27
CA GLU A 276 -6.19 -34.07 -11.44
C GLU A 276 -6.84 -34.12 -12.81
#